data_ac42e0eb7e060e1e4fb5c85f468d3d8c
#
_entry.id   ac42e0eb7e060e1e4fb5c85f468d3d8c
#
_cell.length_a   1.000
_cell.length_b   1.000
_cell.length_c   1.000
_cell.angle_alpha   90.00
_cell.angle_beta   90.00
_cell.angle_gamma   90.00
#
_symmetry.space_group_name_H-M   'P 1'
#
loop_
_entity.id
_entity.type
_entity.pdbx_description
1 polymer ?
#
loop_
_entity_poly.entity_id
_entity_poly.type
_entity_poly.pdbx_seq_one_letter_code
_entity_poly.pdbx_strand_id
1 'polypeptide(L)'
;MGQGEKTTQHLTYQIAITPTALKMLKGISDRRIRAKISDVIDRLPIDPDKQGKPLTGELAGFRSIRAVGQRYRIIYKIQKEKIVVVIVAAGIRKEGHRSDIYALAKKLIRLRLLEP
;
A
#
# COMPACT_ATOMS: atom_id res chain seq x y z
N MET A 1 21.63 -22.35 19.97
CA MET A 1 21.38 -22.12 19.63
C MET A 1 20.73 -21.52 19.47
N GLY A 2 20.73 -21.31 19.36
CA GLY A 2 20.09 -20.78 18.99
C GLY A 2 19.49 -20.26 18.69
N GLN A 3 19.40 -20.22 18.64
CA GLN A 3 18.74 -19.78 18.22
C GLN A 3 18.09 -19.16 17.90
N GLY A 4 18.25 -19.13 17.89
CA GLY A 4 17.57 -18.53 17.44
C GLY A 4 17.16 -17.97 16.91
N GLU A 5 17.32 -18.03 16.73
CA GLU A 5 16.90 -17.56 16.15
C GLU A 5 16.01 -17.42 15.66
N LYS A 6 15.94 -17.64 15.64
CA LYS A 6 15.22 -17.63 15.20
C LYS A 6 14.24 -17.09 14.95
N THR A 7 14.29 -17.08 14.87
CA THR A 7 13.65 -16.73 14.90
C THR A 7 12.87 -16.11 14.56
N THR A 8 12.50 -16.49 14.77
CA THR A 8 11.77 -15.78 14.49
C THR A 8 11.72 -14.67 14.01
N GLN A 9 12.00 -14.81 13.64
CA GLN A 9 12.41 -13.63 13.01
C GLN A 9 11.48 -13.17 11.98
N HIS A 10 11.42 -11.90 11.82
CA HIS A 10 10.60 -11.24 10.81
C HIS A 10 11.30 -11.32 9.47
N LEU A 11 10.57 -11.74 8.45
CA LEU A 11 11.03 -11.56 7.08
C LEU A 11 10.97 -10.08 6.75
N THR A 12 12.00 -9.59 6.08
CA THR A 12 12.02 -8.22 5.57
C THR A 12 11.56 -8.24 4.12
N TYR A 13 10.40 -7.69 3.86
CA TYR A 13 9.84 -7.65 2.53
C TYR A 13 10.49 -6.54 1.71
N GLN A 14 10.62 -6.75 0.42
CA GLN A 14 11.01 -5.70 -0.50
C GLN A 14 9.77 -4.90 -0.88
N ILE A 15 9.98 -3.65 -1.24
CA ILE A 15 8.90 -2.77 -1.71
C ILE A 15 9.01 -2.62 -3.21
N ALA A 16 7.92 -2.90 -3.90
CA ALA A 16 7.78 -2.61 -5.32
C ALA A 16 6.65 -1.61 -5.48
N ILE A 17 6.85 -0.61 -6.32
CA ILE A 17 5.85 0.42 -6.57
C ILE A 17 5.46 0.33 -8.04
N THR A 18 4.17 0.10 -8.32
CA THR A 18 3.72 0.02 -9.71
C THR A 18 3.88 1.38 -10.40
N PRO A 19 4.00 1.40 -11.73
CA PRO A 19 4.04 2.68 -12.45
C PRO A 19 2.84 3.56 -12.14
N THR A 20 1.65 2.97 -12.03
CA THR A 20 0.44 3.72 -11.69
C THR A 20 0.56 4.36 -10.31
N ALA A 21 0.98 3.60 -9.30
CA ALA A 21 1.15 4.13 -7.96
C ALA A 21 2.22 5.22 -7.92
N LEU A 22 3.31 5.02 -8.62
CA LEU A 22 4.38 6.02 -8.68
C LEU A 22 3.86 7.34 -9.26
N LYS A 23 3.07 7.25 -10.33
CA LYS A 23 2.46 8.43 -10.93
C LYS A 23 1.54 9.16 -9.96
N MET A 24 0.73 8.39 -9.22
CA MET A 24 -0.18 8.96 -8.22
C MET A 24 0.62 9.66 -7.11
N LEU A 25 1.70 9.05 -6.65
CA LEU A 25 2.56 9.64 -5.62
C LEU A 25 3.23 10.91 -6.11
N LYS A 26 3.72 10.91 -7.34
CA LYS A 26 4.35 12.10 -7.93
C LYS A 26 3.35 13.25 -8.12
N GLY A 27 2.08 12.92 -8.26
CA GLY A 27 1.03 13.92 -8.40
C GLY A 27 0.70 14.66 -7.11
N ILE A 28 1.19 14.20 -5.97
CA ILE A 28 1.02 14.88 -4.69
C ILE A 28 2.08 15.97 -4.59
N SER A 29 1.67 17.23 -4.75
CA SER A 29 2.63 18.35 -4.82
C SER A 29 3.20 18.76 -3.47
N ASP A 30 2.46 18.52 -2.38
CA ASP A 30 2.90 18.91 -1.04
C ASP A 30 4.00 17.96 -0.55
N ARG A 31 5.19 18.52 -0.32
CA ARG A 31 6.34 17.73 0.13
C ARG A 31 6.14 17.07 1.48
N ARG A 32 5.43 17.74 2.38
CA ARG A 32 5.19 17.22 3.74
C ARG A 32 4.31 15.98 3.67
N ILE A 33 3.29 16.05 2.81
CA ILE A 33 2.38 14.92 2.61
C ILE A 33 3.15 13.76 1.99
N ARG A 34 3.96 14.02 0.96
CA ARG A 34 4.76 12.96 0.34
C ARG A 34 5.72 12.30 1.32
N ALA A 35 6.35 13.11 2.18
CA ALA A 35 7.27 12.59 3.18
C ALA A 35 6.56 11.67 4.17
N LYS A 36 5.37 12.05 4.62
CA LYS A 36 4.59 11.23 5.56
C LYS A 36 4.13 9.92 4.90
N ILE A 37 3.76 9.98 3.64
CA ILE A 37 3.39 8.78 2.89
C ILE A 37 4.62 7.87 2.73
N SER A 38 5.76 8.45 2.40
CA SER A 38 7.01 7.70 2.27
C SER A 38 7.36 7.00 3.58
N ASP A 39 7.18 7.67 4.71
CA ASP A 39 7.45 7.07 6.02
C ASP A 39 6.59 5.84 6.27
N VAL A 40 5.31 5.90 5.86
CA VAL A 40 4.42 4.76 6.00
C VAL A 40 4.88 3.61 5.11
N ILE A 41 5.24 3.90 3.87
CA ILE A 41 5.74 2.88 2.94
C ILE A 41 7.00 2.23 3.49
N ASP A 42 7.89 3.03 4.07
CA ASP A 42 9.16 2.53 4.61
C ASP A 42 8.97 1.57 5.79
N ARG A 43 7.82 1.60 6.46
CA ARG A 43 7.51 0.68 7.55
C ARG A 43 6.87 -0.63 7.08
N LEU A 44 6.39 -0.68 5.85
CA LEU A 44 5.71 -1.88 5.34
C LEU A 44 6.60 -3.11 5.16
N PRO A 45 7.94 -3.00 5.03
CA PRO A 45 8.77 -4.20 4.93
C PRO A 45 8.68 -5.16 6.12
N ILE A 46 8.29 -4.67 7.29
CA ILE A 46 8.20 -5.48 8.51
C ILE A 46 6.74 -5.77 8.83
N ASP A 47 6.36 -7.05 8.83
CA ASP A 47 5.01 -7.51 9.16
C ASP A 47 3.92 -6.73 8.41
N PRO A 48 3.97 -6.66 7.07
CA PRO A 48 2.96 -5.89 6.32
C PRO A 48 1.55 -6.42 6.49
N ASP A 49 1.40 -7.69 6.85
CA ASP A 49 0.10 -8.33 7.11
C ASP A 49 -0.51 -7.91 8.45
N LYS A 50 0.28 -7.30 9.31
CA LYS A 50 -0.18 -6.76 10.60
C LYS A 50 -0.40 -5.26 10.56
N GLN A 51 -0.08 -4.64 9.45
CA GLN A 51 -0.31 -3.22 9.22
C GLN A 51 -1.50 -3.06 8.28
N GLY A 52 -2.19 -1.95 8.39
CA GLY A 52 -3.34 -1.70 7.55
C GLY A 52 -4.47 -2.70 7.77
N LYS A 53 -5.40 -2.75 6.84
CA LYS A 53 -6.58 -3.62 6.89
C LYS A 53 -6.81 -4.30 5.56
N PRO A 54 -7.26 -5.56 5.55
CA PRO A 54 -7.64 -6.20 4.30
C PRO A 54 -8.89 -5.55 3.73
N LEU A 55 -8.94 -5.43 2.42
CA LEU A 55 -10.10 -4.90 1.72
C LEU A 55 -10.98 -6.04 1.25
N THR A 56 -12.24 -5.70 0.93
CA THR A 56 -13.25 -6.68 0.53
C THR A 56 -13.85 -6.28 -0.81
N GLY A 57 -14.80 -7.10 -1.30
CA GLY A 57 -15.50 -6.82 -2.55
C GLY A 57 -14.55 -6.81 -3.74
N GLU A 58 -14.68 -5.80 -4.59
CA GLU A 58 -13.84 -5.68 -5.77
C GLU A 58 -12.35 -5.53 -5.43
N LEU A 59 -12.04 -5.08 -4.22
CA LEU A 59 -10.66 -4.88 -3.77
C LEU A 59 -10.14 -6.03 -2.91
N ALA A 60 -10.83 -7.16 -2.88
CA ALA A 60 -10.37 -8.33 -2.14
C ALA A 60 -8.99 -8.75 -2.61
N GLY A 61 -8.13 -9.12 -1.65
CA GLY A 61 -6.74 -9.45 -1.94
C GLY A 61 -5.77 -8.30 -1.78
N PHE A 62 -6.30 -7.08 -1.66
CA PHE A 62 -5.50 -5.90 -1.37
C PHE A 62 -5.69 -5.46 0.08
N ARG A 63 -4.79 -4.64 0.55
CA ARG A 63 -4.85 -4.05 1.88
C ARG A 63 -4.74 -2.54 1.75
N SER A 64 -5.21 -1.85 2.77
CA SER A 64 -5.15 -0.39 2.83
C SER A 64 -4.55 0.05 4.16
N ILE A 65 -3.62 0.99 4.11
CA ILE A 65 -3.05 1.60 5.30
C ILE A 65 -3.23 3.11 5.24
N ARG A 66 -3.54 3.70 6.39
CA ARG A 66 -3.73 5.14 6.51
C ARG A 66 -2.39 5.85 6.52
N ALA A 67 -2.40 7.06 5.97
CA ALA A 67 -1.25 7.95 6.00
C ALA A 67 -1.76 9.38 6.15
N VAL A 68 -0.94 10.26 6.73
CA VAL A 68 -1.28 11.65 6.99
C VAL A 68 -2.59 11.72 7.79
N GLY A 69 -2.56 11.11 8.98
CA GLY A 69 -3.77 10.94 9.78
C GLY A 69 -4.72 10.00 9.07
N GLN A 70 -5.92 10.47 8.76
CA GLN A 70 -6.91 9.67 8.06
C GLN A 70 -7.18 10.16 6.63
N ARG A 71 -6.39 11.13 6.16
CA ARG A 71 -6.68 11.80 4.90
C ARG A 71 -6.27 11.01 3.66
N TYR A 72 -5.22 10.20 3.79
CA TYR A 72 -4.68 9.45 2.65
C TYR A 72 -4.71 7.96 2.95
N ARG A 73 -4.73 7.16 1.88
CA ARG A 73 -4.63 5.70 1.94
C ARG A 73 -3.60 5.23 0.93
N ILE A 74 -2.86 4.22 1.33
CA ILE A 74 -1.95 3.50 0.45
C ILE A 74 -2.54 2.12 0.28
N ILE A 75 -2.77 1.70 -0.96
CA ILE A 75 -3.32 0.39 -1.28
C ILE A 75 -2.16 -0.49 -1.75
N TYR A 76 -2.04 -1.65 -1.13
CA TYR A 76 -0.94 -2.57 -1.44
C TYR A 76 -1.42 -4.00 -1.39
N LYS A 77 -0.62 -4.89 -1.94
CA LYS A 77 -0.82 -6.31 -1.75
C LYS A 77 0.49 -6.97 -1.36
N ILE A 78 0.37 -8.11 -0.70
CA ILE A 78 1.52 -8.85 -0.20
C ILE A 78 1.68 -10.09 -1.06
N GLN A 79 2.84 -10.23 -1.69
CA GLN A 79 3.21 -11.43 -2.43
C GLN A 79 4.15 -12.24 -1.54
N LYS A 80 3.58 -13.12 -0.73
CA LYS A 80 4.33 -13.84 0.29
C LYS A 80 5.40 -14.75 -0.31
N GLU A 81 5.10 -15.39 -1.43
CA GLU A 81 6.06 -16.28 -2.07
C GLU A 81 7.31 -15.56 -2.54
N LYS A 82 7.16 -14.29 -2.91
CA LYS A 82 8.27 -13.47 -3.40
C LYS A 82 8.85 -12.56 -2.32
N ILE A 83 8.21 -12.52 -1.16
CA ILE A 83 8.58 -11.63 -0.05
C ILE A 83 8.62 -10.18 -0.54
N VAL A 84 7.54 -9.76 -1.21
CA VAL A 84 7.41 -8.42 -1.79
C VAL A 84 6.09 -7.81 -1.38
N VAL A 85 6.13 -6.54 -0.99
CA VAL A 85 4.94 -5.69 -0.84
C VAL A 85 4.84 -4.84 -2.10
N VAL A 86 3.73 -4.93 -2.81
CA VAL A 86 3.50 -4.17 -4.02
C VAL A 86 2.55 -3.02 -3.72
N ILE A 87 3.05 -1.80 -3.84
CA ILE A 87 2.22 -0.59 -3.70
C ILE A 87 1.52 -0.39 -5.04
N VAL A 88 0.20 -0.46 -5.04
CA VAL A 88 -0.58 -0.42 -6.29
C VAL A 88 -1.32 0.89 -6.49
N ALA A 89 -1.58 1.64 -5.43
CA ALA A 89 -2.24 2.93 -5.53
C ALA A 89 -2.03 3.73 -4.25
N ALA A 90 -2.12 5.04 -4.34
CA ALA A 90 -2.08 5.92 -3.18
C ALA A 90 -2.87 7.18 -3.52
N GLY A 91 -3.63 7.68 -2.55
CA GLY A 91 -4.41 8.88 -2.79
C GLY A 91 -5.27 9.28 -1.62
N ILE A 92 -6.06 10.30 -1.83
CA ILE A 92 -6.89 10.91 -0.78
C ILE A 92 -8.13 10.07 -0.50
N ARG A 93 -8.51 10.01 0.77
CA ARG A 93 -9.76 9.39 1.19
C ARG A 93 -10.84 10.46 1.19
N LYS A 94 -11.79 10.32 0.29
CA LYS A 94 -12.84 11.30 0.09
C LYS A 94 -14.15 10.56 -0.17
N GLU A 95 -14.72 10.05 0.90
CA GLU A 95 -15.86 9.14 0.86
C GLU A 95 -17.01 9.71 0.04
N GLY A 96 -17.55 8.89 -0.87
CA GLY A 96 -18.64 9.29 -1.73
C GLY A 96 -18.24 10.13 -2.93
N HIS A 97 -16.96 10.48 -3.06
CA HIS A 97 -16.46 11.28 -4.17
C HIS A 97 -15.76 10.39 -5.19
N ARG A 98 -15.94 10.72 -6.47
CA ARG A 98 -15.33 9.90 -7.55
C ARG A 98 -13.80 9.97 -7.57
N SER A 99 -13.20 10.98 -6.94
CA SER A 99 -11.74 11.08 -6.81
C SER A 99 -11.22 10.37 -5.55
N ASP A 100 -12.12 9.76 -4.76
CA ASP A 100 -11.71 8.98 -3.60
C ASP A 100 -10.81 7.82 -4.02
N ILE A 101 -9.79 7.54 -3.21
CA ILE A 101 -8.80 6.51 -3.55
C ILE A 101 -9.43 5.14 -3.78
N TYR A 102 -10.45 4.76 -3.00
CA TYR A 102 -11.09 3.46 -3.20
C TYR A 102 -11.90 3.42 -4.50
N ALA A 103 -12.54 4.52 -4.86
CA ALA A 103 -13.25 4.62 -6.14
C ALA A 103 -12.26 4.52 -7.30
N LEU A 104 -11.13 5.21 -7.21
CA LEU A 104 -10.08 5.14 -8.23
C LEU A 104 -9.49 3.73 -8.32
N ALA A 105 -9.23 3.09 -7.18
CA ALA A 105 -8.66 1.75 -7.17
C ALA A 105 -9.61 0.75 -7.82
N LYS A 106 -10.92 0.83 -7.57
CA LYS A 106 -11.89 -0.04 -8.24
C LYS A 106 -11.88 0.17 -9.74
N LYS A 107 -11.79 1.41 -10.19
CA LYS A 107 -11.69 1.73 -11.61
C LYS A 107 -10.42 1.14 -12.21
N LEU A 108 -9.30 1.27 -11.52
CA LEU A 108 -8.02 0.74 -11.98
C LEU A 108 -8.05 -0.78 -12.10
N ILE A 109 -8.72 -1.47 -11.17
CA ILE A 109 -8.89 -2.92 -11.25
C ILE A 109 -9.69 -3.29 -12.50
N ARG A 110 -10.79 -2.59 -12.77
CA ARG A 110 -11.60 -2.84 -13.97
C ARG A 110 -10.79 -2.65 -15.24
N LEU A 111 -9.82 -1.74 -15.22
CA LEU A 111 -8.93 -1.47 -16.34
C LEU A 111 -7.66 -2.31 -16.28
N ARG A 112 -7.52 -3.19 -15.29
CA ARG A 112 -6.35 -4.05 -15.06
C ARG A 112 -5.05 -3.27 -14.90
N LEU A 113 -5.12 -2.09 -14.31
CA LEU A 113 -3.94 -1.23 -14.10
C LEU A 113 -3.32 -1.38 -12.72
N LEU A 114 -3.89 -2.21 -11.83
CA LEU A 114 -3.30 -2.49 -10.51
C LEU A 114 -2.38 -3.71 -10.52
N GLU A 115 -2.38 -4.47 -11.60
CA GLU A 115 -1.50 -5.63 -11.70
C GLU A 115 -0.08 -5.18 -11.96
N PRO A 116 0.89 -5.79 -11.25
CA PRO A 116 2.30 -5.44 -11.45
C PRO A 116 2.80 -5.79 -12.83
#